data_b2fdb816f160e8b8cd3b3176f17fdc39
#
_entry.id   b2fdb816f160e8b8cd3b3176f17fdc39
#
_cell.length_a   1.000
_cell.length_b   1.000
_cell.length_c   1.000
_cell.angle_alpha   90.00
_cell.angle_beta   90.00
_cell.angle_gamma   90.00
#
_symmetry.space_group_name_H-M   'P 1'
#
loop_
_entity.id
_entity.type
_entity.pdbx_description
1 polymer ?
#
loop_
_entity_poly.entity_id
_entity_poly.type
_entity_poly.pdbx_seq_one_letter_code
_entity_poly.pdbx_strand_id
1 'polypeptide(L)'
;MKKYTLLFFLLSLLPCLSTACSDDDGSSTPNLTVGKETVDFKSESGSQNVAVTTNVDTWTVKSDKNWCHPSADGKALKISVDESDERYVRKATVTVIAADQTKTITVRQLGYEAAILVDQPSFEVGVIGGEIQFDVTTNVEVAITLPEWITANPASRAPATVTIPHTYMVKATGLDSQRHGNIEITEVLPAIDPDTE
;
A
#
# COMPACT_ATOMS: atom_id res chain seq x y z
N MET A 1 -87.44 -14.59 6.20
CA MET A 1 -87.02 -13.17 6.07
C MET A 1 -86.24 -12.78 7.32
N LYS A 2 -84.92 -12.82 7.23
CA LYS A 2 -84.04 -12.47 8.38
C LYS A 2 -83.46 -11.09 8.15
N LYS A 3 -83.77 -10.17 9.09
CA LYS A 3 -83.26 -8.81 9.11
C LYS A 3 -81.89 -8.82 9.80
N TYR A 4 -80.83 -8.32 9.16
CA TYR A 4 -79.56 -8.09 9.75
C TYR A 4 -79.38 -6.61 10.09
N THR A 5 -79.24 -6.32 11.39
CA THR A 5 -78.99 -4.99 11.92
C THR A 5 -77.50 -4.75 11.85
N LEU A 6 -77.06 -3.73 11.10
CA LEU A 6 -75.66 -3.33 10.97
C LEU A 6 -75.36 -2.34 12.08
N LEU A 7 -74.52 -2.76 13.01
CA LEU A 7 -73.99 -1.92 14.10
C LEU A 7 -72.75 -1.21 13.62
N PHE A 8 -72.86 0.11 13.42
CA PHE A 8 -71.66 0.94 13.10
C PHE A 8 -70.85 1.21 14.37
N PHE A 9 -69.70 0.62 14.50
CA PHE A 9 -68.68 0.97 15.50
C PHE A 9 -67.80 2.07 14.93
N LEU A 10 -68.02 3.31 15.41
CA LEU A 10 -67.19 4.46 15.09
C LEU A 10 -65.93 4.38 15.95
N LEU A 11 -64.85 3.81 15.39
CA LEU A 11 -63.51 3.77 16.03
C LEU A 11 -62.76 5.05 15.67
N SER A 12 -62.69 5.99 16.61
CA SER A 12 -61.89 7.20 16.49
C SER A 12 -60.40 6.86 16.46
N LEU A 13 -59.80 6.97 15.27
CA LEU A 13 -58.38 6.83 15.07
C LEU A 13 -57.69 8.13 15.50
N LEU A 14 -57.04 8.10 16.67
CA LEU A 14 -56.14 9.16 17.12
C LEU A 14 -54.79 9.00 16.36
N PRO A 15 -54.31 9.96 15.57
CA PRO A 15 -52.96 9.88 15.03
C PRO A 15 -51.97 10.23 16.13
N CYS A 16 -51.27 9.22 16.69
CA CYS A 16 -50.04 9.42 17.40
C CYS A 16 -48.98 9.91 16.39
N LEU A 17 -48.70 11.23 16.39
CA LEU A 17 -47.46 11.76 15.83
C LEU A 17 -46.31 11.29 16.74
N SER A 18 -45.75 10.15 16.44
CA SER A 18 -44.42 9.82 16.90
C SER A 18 -43.44 10.66 16.06
N THR A 19 -43.01 11.80 16.62
CA THR A 19 -41.78 12.43 16.19
C THR A 19 -40.67 11.44 16.50
N ALA A 20 -40.27 10.63 15.52
CA ALA A 20 -39.01 9.97 15.55
C ALA A 20 -37.93 11.08 15.42
N CYS A 21 -37.42 11.51 16.56
CA CYS A 21 -36.10 12.10 16.58
C CYS A 21 -35.13 11.00 16.05
N SER A 22 -34.78 11.08 14.79
CA SER A 22 -33.53 10.50 14.31
C SER A 22 -32.48 11.38 14.94
N ASP A 23 -31.99 10.98 16.10
CA ASP A 23 -30.65 11.35 16.52
C ASP A 23 -29.72 10.64 15.50
N ASP A 24 -29.49 11.32 14.38
CA ASP A 24 -28.38 11.05 13.48
C ASP A 24 -27.15 11.54 14.22
N ASP A 25 -26.77 10.79 15.25
CA ASP A 25 -25.42 10.84 15.80
C ASP A 25 -24.51 10.44 14.66
N GLY A 26 -24.03 11.46 13.96
CA GLY A 26 -23.04 11.35 12.86
C GLY A 26 -21.69 10.76 13.31
N SER A 27 -21.77 9.69 14.10
CA SER A 27 -20.64 8.86 14.48
C SER A 27 -20.25 8.01 13.28
N SER A 28 -19.55 8.62 12.33
CA SER A 28 -18.91 7.86 11.26
C SER A 28 -17.89 6.92 11.90
N THR A 29 -18.03 5.62 11.63
CA THR A 29 -17.06 4.61 12.09
C THR A 29 -15.64 5.06 11.72
N PRO A 30 -14.71 5.10 12.69
CA PRO A 30 -13.32 5.47 12.40
C PRO A 30 -12.74 4.61 11.29
N ASN A 31 -12.09 5.22 10.33
CA ASN A 31 -11.33 4.52 9.31
C ASN A 31 -9.87 4.98 9.31
N LEU A 32 -8.97 4.09 8.87
CA LEU A 32 -7.56 4.38 8.71
C LEU A 32 -6.99 3.55 7.57
N THR A 33 -6.41 4.21 6.58
CA THR A 33 -5.67 3.56 5.50
C THR A 33 -4.31 4.23 5.30
N VAL A 34 -3.33 3.46 4.86
CA VAL A 34 -1.98 3.93 4.53
C VAL A 34 -1.69 3.62 3.06
N GLY A 35 -1.03 4.54 2.38
CA GLY A 35 -0.75 4.42 0.95
C GLY A 35 0.31 3.38 0.59
N LYS A 36 1.17 3.01 1.55
CA LYS A 36 2.17 1.94 1.40
C LYS A 36 2.27 1.13 2.70
N GLU A 37 2.39 -0.18 2.57
CA GLU A 37 2.60 -1.10 3.71
C GLU A 37 4.09 -1.42 3.91
N THR A 38 4.91 -1.12 2.90
CA THR A 38 6.37 -1.28 2.96
C THR A 38 7.03 -0.02 2.40
N VAL A 39 8.12 0.41 3.06
CA VAL A 39 8.94 1.55 2.64
C VAL A 39 10.40 1.15 2.72
N ASP A 40 11.11 1.29 1.59
CA ASP A 40 12.50 0.86 1.47
C ASP A 40 13.44 2.05 1.37
N PHE A 41 14.55 1.95 2.07
CA PHE A 41 15.63 2.93 2.07
C PHE A 41 16.94 2.31 1.67
N LYS A 42 17.80 3.11 1.05
CA LYS A 42 19.22 2.79 0.90
C LYS A 42 19.92 2.87 2.25
N SER A 43 21.23 2.57 2.28
CA SER A 43 22.05 2.65 3.49
C SER A 43 22.21 4.08 4.03
N GLU A 44 22.16 5.10 3.16
CA GLU A 44 22.26 6.49 3.55
C GLU A 44 21.02 6.96 4.34
N SER A 45 21.19 7.99 5.15
CA SER A 45 20.06 8.66 5.79
C SER A 45 19.11 9.25 4.74
N GLY A 46 17.80 9.20 5.02
CA GLY A 46 16.82 9.67 4.06
C GLY A 46 15.44 9.86 4.65
N SER A 47 14.50 10.31 3.83
CA SER A 47 13.10 10.41 4.22
C SER A 47 12.16 10.15 3.06
N GLN A 48 11.00 9.55 3.36
CA GLN A 48 9.91 9.32 2.43
C GLN A 48 8.57 9.69 3.06
N ASN A 49 7.60 10.08 2.22
CA ASN A 49 6.25 10.39 2.65
C ASN A 49 5.31 9.25 2.26
N VAL A 50 4.44 8.87 3.19
CA VAL A 50 3.37 7.90 2.99
C VAL A 50 2.04 8.61 3.22
N ALA A 51 1.11 8.49 2.27
CA ALA A 51 -0.22 9.05 2.44
C ALA A 51 -0.96 8.33 3.57
N VAL A 52 -1.64 9.09 4.42
CA VAL A 52 -2.54 8.58 5.46
C VAL A 52 -3.92 9.15 5.21
N THR A 53 -4.91 8.28 5.10
CA THR A 53 -6.30 8.66 4.94
C THR A 53 -7.08 8.19 6.16
N THR A 54 -7.71 9.13 6.86
CA THR A 54 -8.55 8.87 8.01
C THR A 54 -9.66 9.91 8.10
N ASN A 55 -10.79 9.54 8.69
CA ASN A 55 -11.88 10.45 9.05
C ASN A 55 -11.79 10.94 10.51
N VAL A 56 -10.68 10.64 11.19
CA VAL A 56 -10.40 11.09 12.56
C VAL A 56 -9.52 12.33 12.53
N ASP A 57 -9.83 13.33 13.34
CA ASP A 57 -9.11 14.61 13.35
C ASP A 57 -7.64 14.49 13.77
N THR A 58 -7.35 13.54 14.66
CA THR A 58 -6.00 13.35 15.20
C THR A 58 -5.58 11.89 15.11
N TRP A 59 -4.34 11.68 14.71
CA TRP A 59 -3.70 10.37 14.69
C TRP A 59 -2.27 10.47 15.17
N THR A 60 -1.71 9.36 15.62
CA THR A 60 -0.37 9.27 16.18
C THR A 60 0.44 8.21 15.47
N VAL A 61 1.75 8.31 15.57
CA VAL A 61 2.68 7.37 14.95
C VAL A 61 3.84 7.08 15.88
N LYS A 62 4.32 5.84 15.83
CA LYS A 62 5.51 5.40 16.57
C LYS A 62 6.30 4.38 15.78
N SER A 63 7.60 4.30 16.03
CA SER A 63 8.51 3.26 15.55
C SER A 63 8.92 2.34 16.70
N ASP A 64 9.22 1.09 16.38
CA ASP A 64 9.83 0.11 17.30
C ASP A 64 11.37 0.20 17.34
N LYS A 65 11.97 1.06 16.49
CA LYS A 65 13.41 1.24 16.37
C LYS A 65 13.80 2.70 16.48
N ASN A 66 14.92 2.94 17.14
CA ASN A 66 15.47 4.28 17.40
C ASN A 66 16.10 4.97 16.19
N TRP A 67 16.45 4.21 15.14
CA TRP A 67 17.00 4.73 13.89
C TRP A 67 15.92 5.12 12.87
N CYS A 68 14.65 4.83 13.14
CA CYS A 68 13.51 5.13 12.29
C CYS A 68 12.60 6.14 12.97
N HIS A 69 12.47 7.33 12.39
CA HIS A 69 11.81 8.50 12.96
C HIS A 69 10.55 8.88 12.19
N PRO A 70 9.40 8.26 12.48
CA PRO A 70 8.15 8.65 11.87
C PRO A 70 7.59 9.91 12.50
N SER A 71 7.01 10.79 11.71
CA SER A 71 6.30 11.99 12.16
C SER A 71 5.03 12.23 11.36
N ALA A 72 3.95 12.62 12.06
CA ALA A 72 2.70 13.03 11.43
C ALA A 72 2.83 14.45 10.90
N ASP A 73 2.46 14.68 9.64
CA ASP A 73 2.42 15.98 8.98
C ASP A 73 1.09 16.13 8.21
N GLY A 74 0.07 16.62 8.90
CA GLY A 74 -1.28 16.73 8.33
C GLY A 74 -1.85 15.39 7.90
N LYS A 75 -2.01 15.18 6.58
CA LYS A 75 -2.47 13.92 5.96
C LYS A 75 -1.34 13.05 5.44
N ALA A 76 -0.10 13.39 5.73
CA ALA A 76 1.08 12.64 5.36
C ALA A 76 1.82 12.13 6.59
N LEU A 77 2.35 10.93 6.48
CA LEU A 77 3.32 10.37 7.40
C LEU A 77 4.70 10.53 6.77
N LYS A 78 5.56 11.34 7.36
CA LYS A 78 6.96 11.40 6.99
C LYS A 78 7.72 10.36 7.80
N ILE A 79 8.44 9.46 7.13
CA ILE A 79 9.34 8.49 7.74
C ILE A 79 10.77 8.90 7.37
N SER A 80 11.58 9.17 8.38
CA SER A 80 13.01 9.45 8.21
C SER A 80 13.83 8.34 8.84
N VAL A 81 14.99 8.03 8.28
CA VAL A 81 15.91 7.00 8.79
C VAL A 81 17.32 7.57 8.91
N ASP A 82 18.05 7.12 9.93
CA ASP A 82 19.48 7.37 10.08
C ASP A 82 20.27 6.53 9.08
N GLU A 83 21.50 6.95 8.77
CA GLU A 83 22.44 6.14 8.00
C GLU A 83 22.64 4.76 8.64
N SER A 84 22.78 3.73 7.81
CA SER A 84 23.00 2.35 8.22
C SER A 84 24.43 1.94 7.92
N ASP A 85 25.18 1.64 8.97
CA ASP A 85 26.49 0.98 8.93
C ASP A 85 26.38 -0.55 9.12
N GLU A 86 25.17 -1.06 9.15
CA GLU A 86 24.87 -2.48 9.25
C GLU A 86 25.33 -3.23 7.99
N ARG A 87 25.78 -4.48 8.16
CA ARG A 87 26.14 -5.33 7.03
C ARG A 87 24.93 -5.75 6.22
N TYR A 88 23.84 -6.11 6.91
CA TYR A 88 22.61 -6.63 6.30
C TYR A 88 21.47 -5.64 6.37
N VAL A 89 20.40 -5.95 5.65
CA VAL A 89 19.15 -5.19 5.69
C VAL A 89 18.61 -5.17 7.12
N ARG A 90 18.33 -3.97 7.64
CA ARG A 90 17.64 -3.78 8.91
C ARG A 90 16.17 -3.44 8.73
N LYS A 91 15.34 -3.75 9.71
CA LYS A 91 13.89 -3.55 9.65
C LYS A 91 13.37 -2.82 10.88
N ALA A 92 12.36 -1.98 10.64
CA ALA A 92 11.55 -1.34 11.67
C ALA A 92 10.06 -1.50 11.35
N THR A 93 9.24 -1.45 12.39
CA THR A 93 7.78 -1.38 12.27
C THR A 93 7.31 -0.01 12.71
N VAL A 94 6.69 0.71 11.81
CA VAL A 94 6.00 1.97 12.09
C VAL A 94 4.52 1.67 12.30
N THR A 95 4.00 2.06 13.47
CA THR A 95 2.60 1.89 13.84
C THR A 95 1.88 3.21 13.77
N VAL A 96 0.81 3.28 12.98
CA VAL A 96 -0.10 4.43 12.84
C VAL A 96 -1.38 4.12 13.59
N ILE A 97 -1.84 5.03 14.43
CA ILE A 97 -3.02 4.86 15.30
C ILE A 97 -3.96 6.05 15.13
N ALA A 98 -5.19 5.79 14.76
CA ALA A 98 -6.27 6.77 14.65
C ALA A 98 -7.52 6.25 15.36
N ALA A 99 -7.90 6.82 16.49
CA ALA A 99 -8.90 6.30 17.42
C ALA A 99 -8.58 4.84 17.81
N ASP A 100 -9.48 3.91 17.51
CA ASP A 100 -9.33 2.46 17.74
C ASP A 100 -8.68 1.71 16.57
N GLN A 101 -8.42 2.41 15.44
CA GLN A 101 -7.84 1.83 14.25
C GLN A 101 -6.31 1.86 14.30
N THR A 102 -5.71 0.75 13.90
CA THR A 102 -4.24 0.62 13.84
C THR A 102 -3.81 0.07 12.49
N LYS A 103 -2.78 0.68 11.91
CA LYS A 103 -2.09 0.19 10.71
C LYS A 103 -0.59 0.13 10.96
N THR A 104 0.07 -0.81 10.32
CA THR A 104 1.52 -0.98 10.40
C THR A 104 2.17 -0.80 9.04
N ILE A 105 3.36 -0.22 9.03
CA ILE A 105 4.21 -0.07 7.86
C ILE A 105 5.56 -0.70 8.19
N THR A 106 6.00 -1.60 7.34
CA THR A 106 7.34 -2.19 7.43
C THR A 106 8.34 -1.25 6.76
N VAL A 107 9.31 -0.78 7.52
CA VAL A 107 10.44 -0.01 7.00
C VAL A 107 11.64 -0.95 6.88
N ARG A 108 12.24 -1.02 5.68
CA ARG A 108 13.45 -1.78 5.43
C ARG A 108 14.54 -0.82 4.97
N GLN A 109 15.74 -0.99 5.49
CA GLN A 109 16.89 -0.19 5.06
C GLN A 109 18.05 -1.11 4.71
N LEU A 110 18.65 -0.86 3.54
CA LEU A 110 19.83 -1.60 3.08
C LEU A 110 20.99 -1.42 4.04
N GLY A 111 21.80 -2.48 4.16
CA GLY A 111 23.15 -2.39 4.67
C GLY A 111 24.17 -2.22 3.53
N TYR A 112 25.44 -2.54 3.77
CA TYR A 112 26.48 -2.49 2.75
C TYR A 112 26.64 -3.81 1.97
N GLU A 113 26.09 -4.93 2.43
CA GLU A 113 26.05 -6.18 1.65
C GLU A 113 25.07 -6.06 0.49
N ALA A 114 25.38 -6.69 -0.64
CA ALA A 114 24.53 -6.72 -1.84
C ALA A 114 23.12 -7.19 -1.51
N ALA A 115 22.12 -6.39 -1.87
CA ALA A 115 20.73 -6.72 -1.61
C ALA A 115 19.79 -6.06 -2.63
N ILE A 116 18.69 -6.75 -2.91
CA ILE A 116 17.59 -6.29 -3.78
C ILE A 116 16.30 -6.37 -2.97
N LEU A 117 15.61 -5.24 -2.81
CA LEU A 117 14.33 -5.14 -2.15
C LEU A 117 13.25 -4.77 -3.17
N VAL A 118 12.15 -5.50 -3.15
CA VAL A 118 10.96 -5.22 -3.96
C VAL A 118 9.81 -4.92 -3.00
N ASP A 119 9.12 -3.81 -3.18
CA ASP A 119 8.05 -3.38 -2.27
C ASP A 119 6.78 -4.22 -2.43
N GLN A 120 6.49 -4.69 -3.65
CA GLN A 120 5.34 -5.53 -3.96
C GLN A 120 5.77 -6.81 -4.73
N PRO A 121 5.85 -7.97 -4.06
CA PRO A 121 6.41 -9.18 -4.67
C PRO A 121 5.43 -9.98 -5.53
N SER A 122 4.15 -9.63 -5.57
CA SER A 122 3.14 -10.35 -6.36
C SER A 122 2.03 -9.44 -6.86
N PHE A 123 1.47 -9.78 -8.02
CA PHE A 123 0.36 -9.05 -8.65
C PHE A 123 -0.69 -10.02 -9.16
N GLU A 124 -1.95 -9.64 -9.02
CA GLU A 124 -3.07 -10.27 -9.67
C GLU A 124 -3.67 -9.30 -10.69
N VAL A 125 -3.71 -9.71 -11.95
CA VAL A 125 -4.22 -8.88 -13.05
C VAL A 125 -5.36 -9.61 -13.74
N GLY A 126 -6.48 -8.92 -13.94
CA GLY A 126 -7.66 -9.48 -14.60
C GLY A 126 -7.39 -9.92 -16.05
N VAL A 127 -8.32 -10.68 -16.63
CA VAL A 127 -8.22 -11.29 -17.98
C VAL A 127 -8.02 -10.26 -19.10
N ILE A 128 -8.43 -9.02 -18.89
CA ILE A 128 -8.24 -7.90 -19.84
C ILE A 128 -6.83 -7.34 -19.86
N GLY A 129 -5.97 -7.82 -18.93
CA GLY A 129 -4.65 -7.23 -18.71
C GLY A 129 -4.72 -5.96 -17.87
N GLY A 130 -3.61 -5.23 -17.78
CA GLY A 130 -3.53 -3.99 -17.02
C GLY A 130 -2.09 -3.56 -16.73
N GLU A 131 -1.96 -2.48 -16.01
CA GLU A 131 -0.69 -1.97 -15.55
C GLU A 131 -0.34 -2.57 -14.18
N ILE A 132 0.93 -2.92 -13.98
CA ILE A 132 1.51 -3.26 -12.69
C ILE A 132 2.68 -2.31 -12.42
N GLN A 133 2.85 -1.94 -11.16
CA GLN A 133 3.91 -1.05 -10.73
C GLN A 133 4.50 -1.56 -9.42
N PHE A 134 5.83 -1.52 -9.31
CA PHE A 134 6.57 -1.81 -8.08
C PHE A 134 7.87 -1.02 -8.02
N ASP A 135 8.37 -0.81 -6.82
CA ASP A 135 9.65 -0.14 -6.58
C ASP A 135 10.74 -1.17 -6.28
N VAL A 136 11.90 -1.00 -6.90
CA VAL A 136 13.12 -1.78 -6.61
C VAL A 136 14.13 -0.88 -5.90
N THR A 137 14.51 -1.26 -4.69
CA THR A 137 15.57 -0.59 -3.91
C THR A 137 16.76 -1.53 -3.80
N THR A 138 17.90 -1.11 -4.32
CA THR A 138 19.10 -1.93 -4.39
C THR A 138 20.36 -1.09 -4.25
N ASN A 139 21.45 -1.70 -3.78
CA ASN A 139 22.81 -1.15 -3.75
C ASN A 139 23.72 -1.78 -4.81
N VAL A 140 23.18 -2.62 -5.71
CA VAL A 140 23.89 -3.24 -6.84
C VAL A 140 23.16 -2.95 -8.14
N GLU A 141 23.83 -3.09 -9.27
CA GLU A 141 23.20 -3.03 -10.57
C GLU A 141 22.34 -4.29 -10.79
N VAL A 142 21.15 -4.11 -11.36
CA VAL A 142 20.21 -5.22 -11.58
C VAL A 142 19.74 -5.29 -13.02
N ALA A 143 19.54 -6.51 -13.50
CA ALA A 143 18.85 -6.82 -14.73
C ALA A 143 17.45 -7.35 -14.43
N ILE A 144 16.46 -6.92 -15.22
CA ILE A 144 15.06 -7.36 -15.08
C ILE A 144 14.67 -8.13 -16.34
N THR A 145 14.29 -9.38 -16.15
CA THR A 145 13.81 -10.27 -17.21
C THR A 145 12.30 -10.45 -17.09
N LEU A 146 11.61 -10.22 -18.19
CA LEU A 146 10.15 -10.25 -18.26
C LEU A 146 9.67 -11.45 -19.08
N PRO A 147 8.53 -12.09 -18.70
CA PRO A 147 7.81 -12.99 -19.59
C PRO A 147 7.35 -12.25 -20.86
N GLU A 148 7.22 -12.95 -21.98
CA GLU A 148 6.85 -12.37 -23.30
C GLU A 148 5.50 -11.59 -23.29
N TRP A 149 4.63 -11.90 -22.34
CA TRP A 149 3.33 -11.25 -22.21
C TRP A 149 3.34 -10.04 -21.26
N ILE A 150 4.49 -9.67 -20.71
CA ILE A 150 4.71 -8.43 -19.96
C ILE A 150 5.66 -7.56 -20.76
N THR A 151 5.29 -6.30 -20.95
CA THR A 151 6.12 -5.34 -21.67
C THR A 151 6.43 -4.13 -20.81
N ALA A 152 7.64 -3.60 -20.91
CA ALA A 152 7.99 -2.36 -20.24
C ALA A 152 7.14 -1.21 -20.79
N ASN A 153 6.66 -0.36 -19.89
CA ASN A 153 6.02 0.88 -20.30
C ASN A 153 7.12 1.87 -20.73
N PRO A 154 7.13 2.35 -21.98
CA PRO A 154 8.19 3.22 -22.51
C PRO A 154 8.33 4.56 -21.76
N ALA A 155 7.36 4.95 -20.96
CA ALA A 155 7.42 6.15 -20.11
C ALA A 155 8.28 5.98 -18.84
N SER A 156 8.68 4.75 -18.48
CA SER A 156 9.40 4.45 -17.23
C SER A 156 10.91 4.40 -17.43
N ARG A 157 11.51 5.37 -18.10
CA ARG A 157 12.96 5.43 -18.27
C ARG A 157 13.57 6.37 -17.23
N ALA A 158 13.95 5.86 -16.09
CA ALA A 158 14.67 6.60 -15.06
C ALA A 158 16.13 6.11 -14.90
N PRO A 159 17.09 7.00 -14.60
CA PRO A 159 18.51 6.64 -14.45
C PRO A 159 18.76 5.89 -13.13
N ALA A 160 19.75 5.04 -13.14
CA ALA A 160 20.10 3.94 -12.24
C ALA A 160 20.68 4.31 -10.87
N THR A 161 20.16 5.24 -10.10
CA THR A 161 20.71 5.59 -8.78
C THR A 161 19.73 5.89 -7.65
N VAL A 162 18.45 5.54 -7.79
CA VAL A 162 17.42 5.82 -6.77
C VAL A 162 16.48 4.63 -6.75
N THR A 163 15.69 4.44 -5.69
CA THR A 163 14.50 3.58 -5.73
C THR A 163 13.78 3.83 -7.04
N ILE A 164 13.79 2.85 -7.94
CA ILE A 164 13.28 3.04 -9.30
C ILE A 164 11.90 2.45 -9.37
N PRO A 165 10.86 3.25 -9.65
CA PRO A 165 9.55 2.72 -9.96
C PRO A 165 9.60 2.01 -11.32
N HIS A 166 9.16 0.76 -11.34
CA HIS A 166 9.04 -0.06 -12.54
C HIS A 166 7.57 -0.21 -12.90
N THR A 167 7.20 0.24 -14.10
CA THR A 167 5.84 0.15 -14.61
C THR A 167 5.81 -0.74 -15.85
N TYR A 168 4.93 -1.73 -15.84
CA TYR A 168 4.79 -2.70 -16.90
C TYR A 168 3.35 -2.90 -17.32
N MET A 169 3.14 -3.22 -18.60
CA MET A 169 1.84 -3.57 -19.14
C MET A 169 1.71 -5.08 -19.28
N VAL A 170 0.68 -5.63 -18.66
CA VAL A 170 0.31 -7.04 -18.76
C VAL A 170 -0.70 -7.21 -19.88
N LYS A 171 -0.37 -8.02 -20.89
CA LYS A 171 -1.26 -8.30 -22.02
C LYS A 171 -2.46 -9.14 -21.58
N ALA A 172 -3.64 -8.90 -22.17
CA ALA A 172 -4.82 -9.71 -21.97
C ALA A 172 -4.58 -11.20 -22.28
N THR A 173 -5.26 -12.10 -21.54
CA THR A 173 -5.11 -13.54 -21.75
C THR A 173 -6.11 -14.14 -22.72
N GLY A 174 -7.24 -13.45 -23.04
CA GLY A 174 -8.41 -14.09 -23.62
C GLY A 174 -9.25 -14.82 -22.55
N LEU A 175 -10.42 -15.29 -22.91
CA LEU A 175 -11.56 -15.45 -22.01
C LEU A 175 -11.47 -16.54 -20.91
N ASP A 176 -10.56 -17.51 -20.94
CA ASP A 176 -10.69 -18.66 -20.02
C ASP A 176 -9.37 -19.25 -19.49
N SER A 177 -8.27 -18.53 -19.56
CA SER A 177 -7.00 -19.08 -19.08
C SER A 177 -6.28 -18.16 -18.10
N GLN A 178 -6.04 -18.65 -16.89
CA GLN A 178 -5.04 -18.07 -16.01
C GLN A 178 -3.65 -18.42 -16.53
N ARG A 179 -2.74 -17.45 -16.47
CA ARG A 179 -1.33 -17.72 -16.70
C ARG A 179 -0.53 -17.18 -15.52
N HIS A 180 0.53 -17.89 -15.22
CA HIS A 180 1.46 -17.52 -14.18
C HIS A 180 2.81 -17.24 -14.83
N GLY A 181 3.58 -16.36 -14.24
CA GLY A 181 4.94 -16.06 -14.68
C GLY A 181 5.65 -15.24 -13.63
N ASN A 182 6.98 -15.24 -13.73
CA ASN A 182 7.85 -14.51 -12.82
C ASN A 182 8.50 -13.36 -13.56
N ILE A 183 8.60 -12.22 -12.90
CA ILE A 183 9.55 -11.16 -13.24
C ILE A 183 10.81 -11.48 -12.45
N GLU A 184 11.92 -11.74 -13.14
CA GLU A 184 13.18 -12.07 -12.51
C GLU A 184 14.02 -10.81 -12.40
N ILE A 185 14.52 -10.51 -11.19
CA ILE A 185 15.41 -9.40 -10.91
C ILE A 185 16.71 -10.01 -10.38
N THR A 186 17.78 -9.85 -11.16
CA THR A 186 19.08 -10.44 -10.86
C THR A 186 20.16 -9.38 -10.78
N GLU A 187 21.14 -9.57 -9.90
CA GLU A 187 22.35 -8.75 -9.84
C GLU A 187 23.15 -8.91 -11.14
N VAL A 188 23.60 -7.79 -11.69
CA VAL A 188 24.57 -7.77 -12.79
C VAL A 188 25.95 -7.78 -12.17
N LEU A 189 26.63 -8.92 -12.22
CA LEU A 189 28.01 -9.01 -11.79
C LEU A 189 28.91 -8.22 -12.77
N PRO A 190 29.84 -7.38 -12.28
CA PRO A 190 30.79 -6.70 -13.14
C PRO A 190 31.58 -7.73 -13.96
N ALA A 191 31.78 -7.41 -15.23
CA ALA A 191 32.65 -8.26 -16.08
C ALA A 191 34.01 -8.37 -15.42
N ILE A 192 34.46 -9.60 -15.19
CA ILE A 192 35.83 -9.85 -14.72
C ILE A 192 36.75 -9.42 -15.86
N ASP A 193 37.53 -8.36 -15.63
CA ASP A 193 38.57 -7.96 -16.58
C ASP A 193 39.66 -9.05 -16.56
N PRO A 194 39.88 -9.77 -17.67
CA PRO A 194 40.86 -10.85 -17.71
C PRO A 194 42.31 -10.37 -17.58
N ASP A 195 42.52 -9.04 -17.60
CA ASP A 195 43.87 -8.44 -17.55
C ASP A 195 44.25 -7.94 -16.13
N THR A 196 43.44 -8.23 -15.10
CA THR A 196 43.73 -7.90 -13.69
C THR A 196 44.20 -9.13 -12.89
N GLU A 197 45.25 -9.82 -13.32
CA GLU A 197 46.11 -10.68 -12.49
C GLU A 197 47.43 -10.01 -12.13
#